data_4b5b256f3d6a71bdce8b28132650d2c3
#
_entry.id   4b5b256f3d6a71bdce8b28132650d2c3
#
_cell.length_a   1.000
_cell.length_b   1.000
_cell.length_c   1.000
_cell.angle_alpha   90.00
_cell.angle_beta   90.00
_cell.angle_gamma   90.00
#
_symmetry.space_group_name_H-M   'P 1'
#
loop_
_entity.id
_entity.type
_entity.pdbx_description
1 polymer ?
#
loop_
_entity_poly.entity_id
_entity_poly.type
_entity_poly.pdbx_seq_one_letter_code
_entity_poly.pdbx_strand_id
1 'polypeptide(L)'
;MDRRVVITGVGGLCGLGTDATSMWKEMREGRSAIGPIANSELHDLDGMTGAEIKALPEHDINRGHLISMDRFSLLAVLAAREAMRQAGLSCDEGNAHRFGATVGVGFTGSYATEQTYRSLLLGSAIRAELFTGVKVMPSAASVHLSLSLGLRGPVFGVTSACASANHAIASAVDQIKLGRADVMVSGGSDSPFAWGVLKAWEAMRVLSPDTCRPFSADRKGLVLGEGAGMAVLESYEHATARGATILAEIAGVGLSADAFHIAAPSVEGLASAMRACLADAGLNAEDVDYLNAHGTGTKSNDQTETAAIKRVFGDHAYSMSISSTKSTHAHCLGAASALEMIACVMAIQEDVVPPTANYREPDPACDLDITPNVPRERKVRVAMSNAFAMGGTNAVLAFRQV
;
A
#
# COMPACT_ATOMS: atom_id res chain seq x y z
N MET A 1 23.37 17.77 -6.99
CA MET A 1 23.51 16.95 -5.77
C MET A 1 22.27 16.09 -5.72
N ASP A 2 22.43 14.80 -5.54
CA ASP A 2 21.29 13.89 -5.41
C ASP A 2 20.67 14.10 -4.02
N ARG A 3 19.45 14.66 -3.96
CA ARG A 3 18.74 14.93 -2.71
C ARG A 3 18.29 13.61 -2.09
N ARG A 4 18.69 13.34 -0.86
CA ARG A 4 18.19 12.23 -0.08
C ARG A 4 16.73 12.50 0.33
N VAL A 5 15.91 11.46 0.37
CA VAL A 5 14.49 11.56 0.75
C VAL A 5 14.25 10.70 1.98
N VAL A 6 13.68 11.30 3.01
CA VAL A 6 13.44 10.63 4.29
C VAL A 6 11.96 10.63 4.66
N ILE A 7 11.55 9.65 5.45
CA ILE A 7 10.22 9.53 6.03
C ILE A 7 10.26 10.08 7.45
N THR A 8 9.41 11.05 7.74
CA THR A 8 9.33 11.70 9.06
C THR A 8 8.01 11.46 9.76
N GLY A 9 7.02 10.92 9.06
CA GLY A 9 5.76 10.52 9.65
C GLY A 9 5.06 9.49 8.77
N VAL A 10 4.33 8.59 9.41
CA VAL A 10 3.46 7.61 8.77
C VAL A 10 2.06 7.66 9.39
N GLY A 11 1.07 7.32 8.61
CA GLY A 11 -0.30 7.17 9.07
C GLY A 11 -0.98 6.09 8.27
N GLY A 12 -1.84 5.31 8.90
CA GLY A 12 -2.46 4.18 8.21
C GLY A 12 -3.65 3.61 8.94
N LEU A 13 -4.60 3.11 8.18
CA LEU A 13 -5.75 2.38 8.69
C LEU A 13 -6.17 1.29 7.71
N CYS A 14 -6.56 0.15 8.27
CA CYS A 14 -7.11 -0.99 7.54
C CYS A 14 -7.93 -1.86 8.50
N GLY A 15 -8.37 -3.03 8.08
CA GLY A 15 -9.11 -3.94 8.96
C GLY A 15 -8.42 -4.32 10.28
N LEU A 16 -7.09 -4.13 10.39
CA LEU A 16 -6.33 -4.40 11.62
C LEU A 16 -6.40 -3.27 12.65
N GLY A 17 -6.57 -2.02 12.23
CA GLY A 17 -6.54 -0.87 13.13
C GLY A 17 -6.90 0.43 12.43
N THR A 18 -7.18 1.45 13.23
CA THR A 18 -7.64 2.77 12.78
C THR A 18 -6.53 3.83 12.78
N ASP A 19 -5.31 3.44 13.11
CA ASP A 19 -4.08 4.23 13.08
C ASP A 19 -2.87 3.31 12.84
N ALA A 20 -1.73 3.90 12.43
CA ALA A 20 -0.53 3.15 12.08
C ALA A 20 0.02 2.30 13.25
N THR A 21 -0.09 2.79 14.48
CA THR A 21 0.42 2.10 15.68
C THR A 21 -0.41 0.86 16.00
N SER A 22 -1.74 1.00 16.06
CA SER A 22 -2.65 -0.12 16.31
C SER A 22 -2.58 -1.17 15.19
N MET A 23 -2.52 -0.71 13.94
CA MET A 23 -2.36 -1.57 12.78
C MET A 23 -1.04 -2.36 12.84
N TRP A 24 0.07 -1.70 13.12
CA TRP A 24 1.38 -2.36 13.24
C TRP A 24 1.41 -3.40 14.36
N LYS A 25 0.85 -3.08 15.52
CA LYS A 25 0.78 -4.02 16.65
C LYS A 25 0.12 -5.33 16.26
N GLU A 26 -1.05 -5.26 15.61
CA GLU A 26 -1.77 -6.46 15.18
C GLU A 26 -1.04 -7.20 14.06
N MET A 27 -0.46 -6.45 13.12
CA MET A 27 0.33 -7.00 12.01
C MET A 27 1.58 -7.74 12.53
N ARG A 28 2.31 -7.11 13.44
CA ARG A 28 3.50 -7.69 14.07
C ARG A 28 3.19 -8.99 14.81
N GLU A 29 2.04 -9.07 15.48
CA GLU A 29 1.60 -10.26 16.17
C GLU A 29 1.00 -11.34 15.25
N GLY A 30 0.94 -11.09 13.95
CA GLY A 30 0.39 -12.03 12.96
C GLY A 30 -1.13 -12.21 13.06
N ARG A 31 -1.85 -11.26 13.67
CA ARG A 31 -3.31 -11.29 13.72
C ARG A 31 -3.88 -10.92 12.37
N SER A 32 -4.94 -11.61 11.97
CA SER A 32 -5.58 -11.39 10.68
C SER A 32 -6.92 -10.66 10.84
N ALA A 33 -7.12 -9.62 10.02
CA ALA A 33 -8.39 -8.92 9.92
C ALA A 33 -9.39 -9.61 8.97
N ILE A 34 -8.97 -10.69 8.33
CA ILE A 34 -9.78 -11.41 7.34
C ILE A 34 -10.93 -12.14 8.04
N GLY A 35 -12.13 -11.88 7.57
CA GLY A 35 -13.35 -12.52 8.07
C GLY A 35 -14.50 -12.38 7.08
N PRO A 36 -15.70 -12.87 7.42
CA PRO A 36 -16.88 -12.67 6.60
C PRO A 36 -17.13 -11.18 6.36
N ILE A 37 -17.48 -10.81 5.12
CA ILE A 37 -17.87 -9.43 4.79
C ILE A 37 -19.20 -9.13 5.48
N ALA A 38 -19.23 -8.05 6.26
CA ALA A 38 -20.38 -7.68 7.09
C ALA A 38 -21.34 -6.68 6.40
N ASN A 39 -20.98 -6.18 5.21
CA ASN A 39 -21.81 -5.19 4.50
C ASN A 39 -23.16 -5.77 4.08
N SER A 40 -24.23 -5.34 4.74
CA SER A 40 -25.60 -5.82 4.54
C SER A 40 -26.19 -5.51 3.15
N GLU A 41 -25.60 -4.61 2.39
CA GLU A 41 -26.00 -4.31 1.01
C GLU A 41 -25.50 -5.35 -0.01
N LEU A 42 -24.67 -6.30 0.44
CA LEU A 42 -23.99 -7.30 -0.39
C LEU A 42 -24.62 -8.72 -0.24
N HIS A 43 -25.91 -8.80 -0.08
CA HIS A 43 -26.65 -10.06 0.23
C HIS A 43 -26.36 -11.25 -0.69
N ASP A 44 -25.98 -11.01 -1.95
CA ASP A 44 -25.64 -12.06 -2.93
C ASP A 44 -24.18 -12.57 -2.80
N LEU A 45 -23.45 -12.10 -1.79
CA LEU A 45 -22.05 -12.44 -1.53
C LEU A 45 -21.88 -13.23 -0.23
N ASP A 46 -22.94 -13.92 0.19
CA ASP A 46 -22.92 -14.77 1.37
C ASP A 46 -21.76 -15.77 1.32
N GLY A 47 -20.90 -15.72 2.35
CA GLY A 47 -19.72 -16.56 2.44
C GLY A 47 -18.45 -15.97 1.82
N MET A 48 -18.49 -14.78 1.22
CA MET A 48 -17.26 -14.08 0.79
C MET A 48 -16.50 -13.52 2.00
N THR A 49 -15.18 -13.68 1.98
CA THR A 49 -14.29 -13.13 3.00
C THR A 49 -13.58 -11.87 2.52
N GLY A 50 -13.33 -10.95 3.45
CA GLY A 50 -12.62 -9.70 3.21
C GLY A 50 -12.00 -9.15 4.49
N ALA A 51 -11.19 -8.10 4.36
CA ALA A 51 -10.68 -7.32 5.50
C ALA A 51 -11.27 -5.91 5.44
N GLU A 52 -12.44 -5.73 6.04
CA GLU A 52 -13.15 -4.45 6.11
C GLU A 52 -12.69 -3.63 7.31
N ILE A 53 -12.68 -2.31 7.18
CA ILE A 53 -12.58 -1.38 8.30
C ILE A 53 -13.95 -1.29 8.98
N LYS A 54 -14.09 -1.89 10.15
CA LYS A 54 -15.35 -1.99 10.89
C LYS A 54 -15.81 -0.67 11.48
N ALA A 55 -14.87 0.20 11.85
CA ALA A 55 -15.16 1.53 12.39
C ALA A 55 -14.06 2.51 11.94
N LEU A 56 -14.46 3.69 11.50
CA LEU A 56 -13.51 4.77 11.21
C LEU A 56 -13.10 5.45 12.52
N PRO A 57 -11.88 6.02 12.58
CA PRO A 57 -11.48 6.87 13.70
C PRO A 57 -12.38 8.11 13.77
N GLU A 58 -12.52 8.68 14.97
CA GLU A 58 -13.18 9.97 15.12
C GLU A 58 -12.47 11.05 14.29
N HIS A 59 -13.25 11.89 13.63
CA HIS A 59 -12.71 12.95 12.79
C HIS A 59 -13.60 14.20 12.77
N ASP A 60 -12.98 15.35 12.54
CA ASP A 60 -13.60 16.67 12.47
C ASP A 60 -13.82 17.16 11.02
N ILE A 61 -13.75 16.26 10.03
CA ILE A 61 -14.00 16.62 8.63
C ILE A 61 -15.45 17.08 8.50
N ASN A 62 -15.63 18.32 8.05
CA ASN A 62 -16.97 18.88 7.96
C ASN A 62 -17.84 18.20 6.90
N ARG A 63 -19.14 18.23 7.09
CA ARG A 63 -20.13 17.58 6.22
C ARG A 63 -20.02 18.02 4.75
N GLY A 64 -19.69 19.29 4.51
CA GLY A 64 -19.54 19.84 3.16
C GLY A 64 -18.38 19.21 2.38
N HIS A 65 -17.29 18.85 3.06
CA HIS A 65 -16.20 18.11 2.44
C HIS A 65 -16.55 16.61 2.27
N LEU A 66 -17.18 15.99 3.27
CA LEU A 66 -17.56 14.57 3.21
C LEU A 66 -18.45 14.22 2.01
N ILE A 67 -19.42 15.09 1.64
CA ILE A 67 -20.30 14.83 0.50
C ILE A 67 -19.58 14.81 -0.85
N SER A 68 -18.36 15.34 -0.95
CA SER A 68 -17.52 15.31 -2.15
C SER A 68 -16.51 14.17 -2.18
N MET A 69 -16.42 13.38 -1.11
CA MET A 69 -15.49 12.24 -0.99
C MET A 69 -16.21 10.93 -1.26
N ASP A 70 -15.54 10.00 -1.94
CA ASP A 70 -15.81 8.58 -1.84
C ASP A 70 -14.99 8.00 -0.68
N ARG A 71 -15.31 6.77 -0.25
CA ARG A 71 -14.68 6.12 0.90
C ARG A 71 -13.15 6.09 0.81
N PHE A 72 -12.58 5.73 -0.35
CA PHE A 72 -11.12 5.70 -0.51
C PHE A 72 -10.47 7.08 -0.29
N SER A 73 -11.11 8.17 -0.71
CA SER A 73 -10.60 9.53 -0.48
C SER A 73 -10.65 9.91 1.01
N LEU A 74 -11.70 9.51 1.72
CA LEU A 74 -11.81 9.71 3.16
C LEU A 74 -10.70 8.96 3.91
N LEU A 75 -10.48 7.68 3.59
CA LEU A 75 -9.40 6.89 4.20
C LEU A 75 -8.03 7.53 3.97
N ALA A 76 -7.76 8.01 2.74
CA ALA A 76 -6.53 8.72 2.41
C ALA A 76 -6.32 9.98 3.28
N VAL A 77 -7.38 10.80 3.46
CA VAL A 77 -7.30 12.02 4.28
C VAL A 77 -7.04 11.70 5.75
N LEU A 78 -7.68 10.65 6.29
CA LEU A 78 -7.48 10.24 7.69
C LEU A 78 -6.04 9.79 7.92
N ALA A 79 -5.50 8.92 7.07
CA ALA A 79 -4.10 8.47 7.14
C ALA A 79 -3.10 9.62 6.95
N ALA A 80 -3.37 10.55 6.01
CA ALA A 80 -2.49 11.67 5.75
C ALA A 80 -2.45 12.68 6.94
N ARG A 81 -3.58 12.93 7.59
CA ARG A 81 -3.63 13.75 8.81
C ARG A 81 -2.84 13.15 9.96
N GLU A 82 -2.89 11.83 10.11
CA GLU A 82 -2.07 11.12 11.08
C GLU A 82 -0.58 11.27 10.77
N ALA A 83 -0.17 11.00 9.52
CA ALA A 83 1.23 11.13 9.10
C ALA A 83 1.79 12.54 9.31
N MET A 84 1.02 13.59 8.93
CA MET A 84 1.42 14.98 9.13
C MET A 84 1.56 15.35 10.62
N ARG A 85 0.64 14.85 11.46
CA ARG A 85 0.70 15.06 12.91
C ARG A 85 1.92 14.37 13.52
N GLN A 86 2.23 13.13 13.14
CA GLN A 86 3.42 12.41 13.59
C GLN A 86 4.71 13.13 13.15
N ALA A 87 4.74 13.63 11.91
CA ALA A 87 5.86 14.41 11.39
C ALA A 87 6.05 15.78 12.09
N GLY A 88 5.04 16.24 12.85
CA GLY A 88 5.06 17.59 13.45
C GLY A 88 5.02 18.69 12.40
N LEU A 89 4.34 18.45 11.26
CA LEU A 89 4.25 19.42 10.15
C LEU A 89 2.85 19.98 9.98
N SER A 90 2.80 21.26 9.63
CA SER A 90 1.60 21.96 9.18
C SER A 90 1.91 22.85 7.98
N CYS A 91 0.92 23.07 7.14
CA CYS A 91 1.02 24.01 6.03
C CYS A 91 0.56 25.41 6.47
N ASP A 92 1.29 26.42 6.04
CA ASP A 92 0.94 27.82 6.13
C ASP A 92 1.21 28.54 4.78
N GLU A 93 0.92 29.83 4.71
CA GLU A 93 1.10 30.59 3.47
C GLU A 93 2.57 30.64 2.99
N GLY A 94 3.53 30.55 3.91
CA GLY A 94 4.97 30.61 3.59
C GLY A 94 5.51 29.33 2.98
N ASN A 95 4.98 28.16 3.37
CA ASN A 95 5.55 26.85 2.98
C ASN A 95 4.64 26.03 2.03
N ALA A 96 3.35 26.30 1.96
CA ALA A 96 2.38 25.48 1.26
C ALA A 96 2.74 25.17 -0.21
N HIS A 97 3.38 26.11 -0.91
CA HIS A 97 3.79 25.94 -2.31
C HIS A 97 4.93 24.96 -2.51
N ARG A 98 5.63 24.59 -1.42
CA ARG A 98 6.70 23.56 -1.39
C ARG A 98 6.19 22.20 -0.90
N PHE A 99 4.91 22.10 -0.49
CA PHE A 99 4.29 20.88 0.04
C PHE A 99 3.28 20.34 -0.97
N GLY A 100 3.46 19.09 -1.39
CA GLY A 100 2.62 18.43 -2.39
C GLY A 100 2.06 17.10 -1.90
N ALA A 101 1.31 16.44 -2.78
CA ALA A 101 0.75 15.11 -2.52
C ALA A 101 0.68 14.24 -3.78
N THR A 102 0.97 12.95 -3.63
CA THR A 102 0.67 11.92 -4.63
C THR A 102 0.04 10.71 -3.96
N VAL A 103 -1.09 10.25 -4.47
CA VAL A 103 -1.79 9.09 -3.91
C VAL A 103 -2.01 8.03 -4.98
N GLY A 104 -1.60 6.81 -4.65
CA GLY A 104 -1.85 5.61 -5.45
C GLY A 104 -3.24 5.05 -5.20
N VAL A 105 -3.97 4.72 -6.27
CA VAL A 105 -5.33 4.15 -6.20
C VAL A 105 -5.51 3.09 -7.27
N GLY A 106 -6.09 1.94 -6.92
CA GLY A 106 -6.39 0.87 -7.87
C GLY A 106 -7.80 0.96 -8.43
N PHE A 107 -8.80 1.14 -7.56
CA PHE A 107 -10.21 1.28 -7.90
C PHE A 107 -10.77 2.60 -7.38
N THR A 108 -11.13 3.50 -8.29
CA THR A 108 -11.56 4.86 -7.95
C THR A 108 -13.08 4.97 -7.89
N GLY A 109 -13.59 5.50 -6.78
CA GLY A 109 -15.00 5.86 -6.65
C GLY A 109 -15.99 4.72 -6.84
N SER A 110 -15.62 3.50 -6.43
CA SER A 110 -16.44 2.29 -6.63
C SER A 110 -17.81 2.42 -6.00
N TYR A 111 -17.90 2.93 -4.77
CA TYR A 111 -19.16 3.16 -4.08
C TYR A 111 -20.01 4.22 -4.77
N ALA A 112 -19.43 5.38 -5.07
CA ALA A 112 -20.16 6.47 -5.73
C ALA A 112 -20.68 6.06 -7.10
N THR A 113 -19.89 5.30 -7.87
CA THR A 113 -20.28 4.77 -9.17
C THR A 113 -21.46 3.82 -9.04
N GLU A 114 -21.35 2.84 -8.14
CA GLU A 114 -22.41 1.85 -7.94
C GLU A 114 -23.71 2.49 -7.45
N GLN A 115 -23.66 3.33 -6.42
CA GLN A 115 -24.84 4.01 -5.90
C GLN A 115 -25.52 4.88 -6.97
N THR A 116 -24.72 5.62 -7.74
CA THR A 116 -25.25 6.45 -8.81
C THR A 116 -25.96 5.63 -9.88
N TYR A 117 -25.32 4.55 -10.37
CA TYR A 117 -25.94 3.71 -11.38
C TYR A 117 -27.17 2.97 -10.86
N ARG A 118 -27.14 2.43 -9.65
CA ARG A 118 -28.31 1.81 -9.03
C ARG A 118 -29.48 2.79 -8.96
N SER A 119 -29.26 3.99 -8.47
CA SER A 119 -30.33 4.99 -8.33
C SER A 119 -30.93 5.43 -9.67
N LEU A 120 -30.09 5.61 -10.69
CA LEU A 120 -30.55 6.00 -12.04
C LEU A 120 -31.22 4.84 -12.78
N LEU A 121 -30.64 3.66 -12.79
CA LEU A 121 -31.11 2.52 -13.57
C LEU A 121 -32.35 1.86 -12.95
N LEU A 122 -32.46 1.84 -11.62
CA LEU A 122 -33.65 1.33 -10.90
C LEU A 122 -34.75 2.37 -10.75
N GLY A 123 -34.58 3.57 -11.32
CA GLY A 123 -35.60 4.59 -11.37
C GLY A 123 -35.89 5.30 -10.03
N SER A 124 -35.02 5.14 -9.03
CA SER A 124 -35.16 5.82 -7.73
C SER A 124 -34.69 7.29 -7.76
N ALA A 125 -33.95 7.70 -8.77
CA ALA A 125 -33.49 9.07 -8.99
C ALA A 125 -33.55 9.46 -10.47
N ILE A 126 -33.75 10.78 -10.71
CA ILE A 126 -33.76 11.36 -12.06
C ILE A 126 -32.37 11.92 -12.43
N ARG A 127 -31.53 12.19 -11.44
CA ARG A 127 -30.20 12.78 -11.60
C ARG A 127 -29.18 12.04 -10.76
N ALA A 128 -27.93 12.03 -11.24
CA ALA A 128 -26.78 11.58 -10.44
C ALA A 128 -26.62 12.43 -9.17
N GLU A 129 -26.02 11.83 -8.15
CA GLU A 129 -25.67 12.56 -6.95
C GLU A 129 -24.68 13.72 -7.24
N LEU A 130 -24.80 14.78 -6.44
CA LEU A 130 -23.85 15.87 -6.49
C LEU A 130 -22.42 15.35 -6.24
N PHE A 131 -21.47 15.84 -7.03
CA PHE A 131 -20.05 15.45 -6.97
C PHE A 131 -19.70 14.03 -7.39
N THR A 132 -20.62 13.21 -7.92
CA THR A 132 -20.26 11.86 -8.42
C THR A 132 -19.05 11.90 -9.37
N GLY A 133 -19.04 12.84 -10.33
CA GLY A 133 -17.91 13.00 -11.25
C GLY A 133 -16.58 13.28 -10.55
N VAL A 134 -16.58 14.02 -9.44
CA VAL A 134 -15.36 14.30 -8.65
C VAL A 134 -14.96 13.09 -7.82
N LYS A 135 -15.93 12.41 -7.20
CA LYS A 135 -15.69 11.23 -6.36
C LYS A 135 -14.99 10.08 -7.11
N VAL A 136 -15.26 9.93 -8.42
CA VAL A 136 -14.71 8.83 -9.23
C VAL A 136 -13.38 9.15 -9.92
N MET A 137 -12.88 10.37 -9.83
CA MET A 137 -11.60 10.73 -10.45
C MET A 137 -10.42 10.02 -9.77
N PRO A 138 -9.44 9.48 -10.52
CA PRO A 138 -8.22 8.90 -9.94
C PRO A 138 -7.42 9.89 -9.06
N SER A 139 -7.53 11.19 -9.32
CA SER A 139 -6.89 12.24 -8.53
C SER A 139 -7.68 12.66 -7.28
N ALA A 140 -8.90 12.15 -7.06
CA ALA A 140 -9.78 12.61 -5.98
C ALA A 140 -9.09 12.55 -4.60
N ALA A 141 -8.44 11.44 -4.26
CA ALA A 141 -7.73 11.32 -2.99
C ALA A 141 -6.66 12.40 -2.83
N SER A 142 -5.78 12.60 -3.82
CA SER A 142 -4.72 13.62 -3.77
C SER A 142 -5.27 15.04 -3.67
N VAL A 143 -6.37 15.33 -4.39
CA VAL A 143 -7.05 16.63 -4.31
C VAL A 143 -7.63 16.87 -2.92
N HIS A 144 -8.27 15.86 -2.32
CA HIS A 144 -8.80 15.98 -0.95
C HIS A 144 -7.69 16.09 0.10
N LEU A 145 -6.50 15.49 -0.11
CA LEU A 145 -5.34 15.77 0.73
C LEU A 145 -4.95 17.25 0.64
N SER A 146 -4.80 17.78 -0.59
CA SER A 146 -4.48 19.19 -0.81
C SER A 146 -5.46 20.11 -0.08
N LEU A 147 -6.77 19.90 -0.26
CA LEU A 147 -7.81 20.71 0.39
C LEU A 147 -7.80 20.57 1.93
N SER A 148 -7.57 19.36 2.45
CA SER A 148 -7.60 19.09 3.88
C SER A 148 -6.38 19.60 4.63
N LEU A 149 -5.21 19.60 3.98
CA LEU A 149 -3.92 19.91 4.58
C LEU A 149 -3.33 21.24 4.11
N GLY A 150 -3.98 21.92 3.17
CA GLY A 150 -3.51 23.21 2.63
C GLY A 150 -2.32 23.10 1.67
N LEU A 151 -2.09 21.94 1.04
CA LEU A 151 -0.95 21.71 0.16
C LEU A 151 -1.13 22.44 -1.17
N ARG A 152 -0.15 23.22 -1.62
CA ARG A 152 -0.19 24.01 -2.86
C ARG A 152 0.97 23.71 -3.83
N GLY A 153 1.82 22.72 -3.50
CA GLY A 153 2.84 22.20 -4.38
C GLY A 153 2.28 21.21 -5.42
N PRO A 154 3.10 20.31 -5.99
CA PRO A 154 2.64 19.30 -6.95
C PRO A 154 1.60 18.36 -6.33
N VAL A 155 0.40 18.24 -6.95
CA VAL A 155 -0.69 17.36 -6.49
C VAL A 155 -1.25 16.57 -7.67
N PHE A 156 -1.16 15.23 -7.61
CA PHE A 156 -1.69 14.36 -8.67
C PHE A 156 -1.90 12.92 -8.15
N GLY A 157 -2.73 12.14 -8.84
CA GLY A 157 -2.98 10.71 -8.57
C GLY A 157 -2.14 9.81 -9.45
N VAL A 158 -1.87 8.60 -8.96
CA VAL A 158 -1.17 7.53 -9.70
C VAL A 158 -2.03 6.28 -9.69
N THR A 159 -2.19 5.63 -10.85
CA THR A 159 -2.98 4.41 -10.99
C THR A 159 -2.19 3.36 -11.76
N SER A 160 -1.81 2.28 -11.08
CA SER A 160 -1.08 1.13 -11.63
C SER A 160 -1.45 -0.15 -10.88
N ALA A 161 -2.77 -0.35 -10.68
CA ALA A 161 -3.35 -1.48 -9.96
C ALA A 161 -2.67 -1.69 -8.58
N CYS A 162 -2.22 -2.93 -8.28
CA CYS A 162 -1.64 -3.28 -6.98
C CYS A 162 -0.32 -2.54 -6.64
N ALA A 163 0.38 -1.97 -7.63
CA ALA A 163 1.63 -1.23 -7.44
C ALA A 163 1.42 0.29 -7.30
N SER A 164 0.16 0.77 -7.28
CA SER A 164 -0.16 2.20 -7.31
C SER A 164 0.52 3.01 -6.22
N ALA A 165 0.55 2.52 -4.98
CA ALA A 165 1.17 3.25 -3.88
C ALA A 165 2.69 3.36 -4.04
N ASN A 166 3.39 2.27 -4.40
CA ASN A 166 4.84 2.34 -4.63
C ASN A 166 5.17 3.26 -5.81
N HIS A 167 4.39 3.26 -6.90
CA HIS A 167 4.57 4.22 -8.00
C HIS A 167 4.27 5.67 -7.57
N ALA A 168 3.27 5.89 -6.70
CA ALA A 168 2.99 7.21 -6.16
C ALA A 168 4.15 7.72 -5.29
N ILE A 169 4.68 6.86 -4.41
CA ILE A 169 5.84 7.17 -3.56
C ILE A 169 7.07 7.44 -4.44
N ALA A 170 7.34 6.61 -5.46
CA ALA A 170 8.41 6.83 -6.43
C ALA A 170 8.29 8.21 -7.09
N SER A 171 7.08 8.55 -7.56
CA SER A 171 6.81 9.87 -8.16
C SER A 171 7.01 11.02 -7.17
N ALA A 172 6.66 10.83 -5.89
CA ALA A 172 6.90 11.82 -4.84
C ALA A 172 8.40 12.02 -4.56
N VAL A 173 9.17 10.92 -4.53
CA VAL A 173 10.63 10.96 -4.42
C VAL A 173 11.23 11.80 -5.56
N ASP A 174 10.76 11.60 -6.80
CA ASP A 174 11.20 12.38 -7.96
C ASP A 174 10.89 13.89 -7.80
N GLN A 175 9.71 14.26 -7.28
CA GLN A 175 9.37 15.67 -7.04
C GLN A 175 10.36 16.32 -6.06
N ILE A 176 10.77 15.59 -5.02
CA ILE A 176 11.73 16.07 -4.03
C ILE A 176 13.16 16.11 -4.63
N LYS A 177 13.61 15.02 -5.28
CA LYS A 177 14.93 14.94 -5.90
C LYS A 177 15.13 16.04 -6.96
N LEU A 178 14.08 16.34 -7.75
CA LEU A 178 14.08 17.41 -8.75
C LEU A 178 13.93 18.83 -8.15
N GLY A 179 13.79 18.96 -6.83
CA GLY A 179 13.67 20.27 -6.16
C GLY A 179 12.33 20.97 -6.39
N ARG A 180 11.29 20.27 -6.87
CA ARG A 180 9.94 20.83 -7.10
C ARG A 180 9.13 20.91 -5.81
N ALA A 181 9.42 20.06 -4.83
CA ALA A 181 8.86 20.08 -3.49
C ALA A 181 9.97 19.84 -2.45
N ASP A 182 9.74 20.26 -1.22
CA ASP A 182 10.57 19.90 -0.07
C ASP A 182 9.88 18.83 0.78
N VAL A 183 8.54 18.79 0.72
CA VAL A 183 7.68 17.82 1.40
C VAL A 183 6.64 17.26 0.44
N MET A 184 6.46 15.95 0.46
CA MET A 184 5.39 15.25 -0.26
C MET A 184 4.66 14.32 0.70
N VAL A 185 3.33 14.42 0.76
CA VAL A 185 2.49 13.42 1.41
C VAL A 185 2.14 12.37 0.35
N SER A 186 2.61 11.14 0.55
CA SER A 186 2.44 10.09 -0.46
C SER A 186 2.16 8.73 0.14
N GLY A 187 1.50 7.89 -0.63
CA GLY A 187 1.10 6.55 -0.25
C GLY A 187 0.01 6.03 -1.16
N GLY A 188 -0.93 5.27 -0.61
CA GLY A 188 -2.05 4.75 -1.36
C GLY A 188 -3.29 4.52 -0.52
N SER A 189 -4.44 4.50 -1.19
CA SER A 189 -5.74 4.25 -0.59
C SER A 189 -6.66 3.53 -1.55
N ASP A 190 -7.42 2.56 -1.03
CA ASP A 190 -8.41 1.83 -1.82
C ASP A 190 -9.54 1.30 -0.94
N SER A 191 -10.74 1.16 -1.55
CA SER A 191 -11.91 0.60 -0.90
C SER A 191 -12.77 -0.15 -1.91
N PRO A 192 -12.52 -1.46 -2.14
CA PRO A 192 -13.12 -2.23 -3.22
C PRO A 192 -14.47 -2.87 -2.88
N PHE A 193 -15.05 -2.65 -1.70
CA PHE A 193 -16.24 -3.36 -1.23
C PHE A 193 -17.56 -2.84 -1.83
N ALA A 194 -17.55 -2.47 -3.12
CA ALA A 194 -18.73 -2.28 -3.93
C ALA A 194 -19.15 -3.61 -4.59
N TRP A 195 -20.44 -3.88 -4.69
CA TRP A 195 -20.96 -5.16 -5.18
C TRP A 195 -20.43 -5.54 -6.58
N GLY A 196 -20.46 -4.58 -7.52
CA GLY A 196 -19.99 -4.83 -8.88
C GLY A 196 -18.49 -5.14 -8.95
N VAL A 197 -17.68 -4.50 -8.10
CA VAL A 197 -16.24 -4.79 -8.00
C VAL A 197 -16.01 -6.19 -7.45
N LEU A 198 -16.69 -6.58 -6.38
CA LEU A 198 -16.55 -7.91 -5.78
C LEU A 198 -17.00 -9.01 -6.75
N LYS A 199 -18.09 -8.80 -7.51
CA LYS A 199 -18.53 -9.74 -8.56
C LYS A 199 -17.53 -9.87 -9.71
N ALA A 200 -16.86 -8.78 -10.08
CA ALA A 200 -15.78 -8.82 -11.09
C ALA A 200 -14.58 -9.67 -10.60
N TRP A 201 -14.18 -9.52 -9.34
CA TRP A 201 -13.12 -10.32 -8.75
C TRP A 201 -13.51 -11.80 -8.58
N GLU A 202 -14.75 -12.10 -8.17
CA GLU A 202 -15.30 -13.47 -8.11
C GLU A 202 -15.23 -14.15 -9.49
N ALA A 203 -15.61 -13.43 -10.56
CA ALA A 203 -15.56 -13.95 -11.93
C ALA A 203 -14.16 -14.33 -12.39
N MET A 204 -13.11 -13.70 -11.85
CA MET A 204 -11.71 -14.03 -12.14
C MET A 204 -11.24 -15.33 -11.48
N ARG A 205 -11.97 -15.87 -10.50
CA ARG A 205 -11.66 -17.11 -9.76
C ARG A 205 -10.28 -17.09 -9.08
N VAL A 206 -9.86 -15.94 -8.59
CA VAL A 206 -8.58 -15.74 -7.90
C VAL A 206 -8.76 -15.48 -6.40
N LEU A 207 -10.00 -15.39 -5.93
CA LEU A 207 -10.32 -15.16 -4.53
C LEU A 207 -10.25 -16.45 -3.72
N SER A 208 -9.68 -16.35 -2.52
CA SER A 208 -9.73 -17.41 -1.53
C SER A 208 -11.08 -17.39 -0.79
N PRO A 209 -11.71 -18.55 -0.54
CA PRO A 209 -12.98 -18.60 0.15
C PRO A 209 -12.89 -18.44 1.67
N ASP A 210 -11.70 -18.53 2.25
CA ASP A 210 -11.50 -18.57 3.70
C ASP A 210 -10.50 -17.55 4.24
N THR A 211 -9.24 -17.55 3.77
CA THR A 211 -8.22 -16.61 4.22
C THR A 211 -7.06 -16.50 3.23
N CYS A 212 -6.19 -15.52 3.42
CA CYS A 212 -4.96 -15.35 2.65
C CYS A 212 -3.81 -16.14 3.30
N ARG A 213 -3.17 -17.06 2.54
CA ARG A 213 -2.03 -17.90 2.96
C ARG A 213 -0.87 -17.79 1.99
N PRO A 214 -0.16 -16.64 1.94
CA PRO A 214 0.96 -16.50 1.01
C PRO A 214 2.00 -17.62 1.20
N PHE A 215 2.49 -18.14 0.08
CA PHE A 215 3.53 -19.17 -0.01
C PHE A 215 3.18 -20.56 0.57
N SER A 216 2.04 -20.74 1.23
CA SER A 216 1.61 -22.05 1.72
C SER A 216 1.13 -22.94 0.56
N ALA A 217 1.41 -24.24 0.63
CA ALA A 217 1.02 -25.20 -0.42
C ALA A 217 -0.51 -25.28 -0.58
N ASP A 218 -1.27 -25.11 0.51
CA ASP A 218 -2.73 -25.12 0.56
C ASP A 218 -3.38 -23.75 0.25
N ARG A 219 -2.61 -22.76 -0.25
CA ARG A 219 -3.15 -21.45 -0.64
C ARG A 219 -4.19 -21.55 -1.76
N LYS A 220 -5.25 -20.78 -1.64
CA LYS A 220 -6.40 -20.85 -2.56
C LYS A 220 -6.64 -19.58 -3.37
N GLY A 221 -5.86 -18.53 -3.13
CA GLY A 221 -6.04 -17.24 -3.77
C GLY A 221 -5.84 -16.07 -2.81
N LEU A 222 -6.10 -14.88 -3.31
CA LEU A 222 -6.05 -13.64 -2.52
C LEU A 222 -7.38 -13.40 -1.79
N VAL A 223 -7.34 -12.54 -0.78
CA VAL A 223 -8.53 -11.98 -0.13
C VAL A 223 -8.45 -10.46 -0.28
N LEU A 224 -9.58 -9.82 -0.58
CA LEU A 224 -9.64 -8.36 -0.72
C LEU A 224 -9.70 -7.67 0.65
N GLY A 225 -9.07 -6.50 0.73
CA GLY A 225 -9.13 -5.62 1.88
C GLY A 225 -9.32 -4.16 1.46
N GLU A 226 -9.65 -3.30 2.41
CA GLU A 226 -9.63 -1.86 2.23
C GLU A 226 -8.68 -1.20 3.20
N GLY A 227 -8.19 -0.02 2.86
CA GLY A 227 -7.29 0.73 3.72
C GLY A 227 -6.65 1.93 3.05
N ALA A 228 -5.85 2.62 3.84
CA ALA A 228 -4.94 3.66 3.39
C ALA A 228 -3.65 3.63 4.20
N GLY A 229 -2.55 3.88 3.54
CA GLY A 229 -1.25 4.14 4.15
C GLY A 229 -0.65 5.39 3.54
N MET A 230 -0.15 6.31 4.37
CA MET A 230 0.47 7.56 3.94
C MET A 230 1.79 7.77 4.67
N ALA A 231 2.75 8.35 3.99
CA ALA A 231 3.99 8.83 4.57
C ALA A 231 4.18 10.32 4.26
N VAL A 232 4.81 11.02 5.19
CA VAL A 232 5.41 12.34 4.95
C VAL A 232 6.85 12.11 4.51
N LEU A 233 7.13 12.44 3.26
CA LEU A 233 8.43 12.40 2.63
C LEU A 233 9.03 13.81 2.64
N GLU A 234 10.24 13.92 3.11
CA GLU A 234 10.97 15.19 3.14
C GLU A 234 12.33 15.05 2.48
N SER A 235 12.84 16.16 1.91
CA SER A 235 14.27 16.18 1.64
C SER A 235 15.03 16.10 2.97
N TYR A 236 16.15 15.39 2.99
CA TYR A 236 16.96 15.22 4.20
C TYR A 236 17.37 16.57 4.80
N GLU A 237 17.68 17.54 3.93
CA GLU A 237 18.06 18.91 4.34
C GLU A 237 16.90 19.62 5.06
N HIS A 238 15.67 19.51 4.53
CA HIS A 238 14.49 20.11 5.17
C HIS A 238 14.21 19.46 6.52
N ALA A 239 14.23 18.12 6.58
CA ALA A 239 13.98 17.38 7.82
C ALA A 239 15.00 17.71 8.92
N THR A 240 16.29 17.72 8.57
CA THR A 240 17.38 18.04 9.54
C THR A 240 17.37 19.49 9.98
N ALA A 241 17.10 20.43 9.08
CA ALA A 241 17.04 21.87 9.40
C ALA A 241 15.96 22.19 10.44
N ARG A 242 14.84 21.44 10.46
CA ARG A 242 13.76 21.59 11.45
C ARG A 242 13.87 20.64 12.66
N GLY A 243 14.91 19.81 12.73
CA GLY A 243 15.09 18.85 13.83
C GLY A 243 14.07 17.71 13.84
N ALA A 244 13.63 17.26 12.68
CA ALA A 244 12.63 16.18 12.56
C ALA A 244 13.18 14.83 13.08
N THR A 245 12.32 14.02 13.67
CA THR A 245 12.60 12.59 13.86
C THR A 245 12.49 11.90 12.51
N ILE A 246 13.59 11.31 12.04
CA ILE A 246 13.63 10.55 10.79
C ILE A 246 13.34 9.08 11.11
N LEU A 247 12.30 8.52 10.50
CA LEU A 247 11.91 7.13 10.71
C LEU A 247 12.71 6.17 9.81
N ALA A 248 12.90 6.53 8.56
CA ALA A 248 13.71 5.80 7.59
C ALA A 248 14.08 6.72 6.41
N GLU A 249 15.06 6.31 5.62
CA GLU A 249 15.35 6.89 4.31
C GLU A 249 14.74 6.00 3.23
N ILE A 250 14.14 6.59 2.19
CA ILE A 250 13.86 5.88 0.94
C ILE A 250 15.18 5.82 0.17
N ALA A 251 15.87 4.70 0.28
CA ALA A 251 17.21 4.52 -0.26
C ALA A 251 17.19 4.30 -1.77
N GLY A 252 16.18 3.64 -2.30
CA GLY A 252 16.08 3.37 -3.73
C GLY A 252 14.68 3.04 -4.21
N VAL A 253 14.49 3.23 -5.51
CA VAL A 253 13.27 2.98 -6.27
C VAL A 253 13.61 2.12 -7.48
N GLY A 254 12.85 1.05 -7.71
CA GLY A 254 12.99 0.21 -8.89
C GLY A 254 11.65 0.00 -9.58
N LEU A 255 11.59 0.36 -10.85
CA LEU A 255 10.38 0.24 -11.67
C LEU A 255 10.66 -0.63 -12.90
N SER A 256 9.69 -1.47 -13.28
CA SER A 256 9.76 -2.25 -14.52
C SER A 256 8.37 -2.57 -15.07
N ALA A 257 8.34 -3.08 -16.28
CA ALA A 257 7.15 -3.67 -16.88
C ALA A 257 7.49 -5.05 -17.46
N ASP A 258 6.61 -6.03 -17.27
CA ASP A 258 6.79 -7.39 -17.76
C ASP A 258 6.71 -7.50 -19.29
N ALA A 259 5.81 -6.71 -19.91
CA ALA A 259 5.46 -6.82 -21.32
C ALA A 259 5.20 -8.27 -21.78
N PHE A 260 4.56 -9.06 -20.92
CA PHE A 260 4.43 -10.52 -21.10
C PHE A 260 2.96 -10.96 -21.19
N HIS A 261 2.19 -10.83 -20.10
CA HIS A 261 0.80 -11.32 -20.06
C HIS A 261 -0.02 -10.51 -19.06
N ILE A 262 -1.32 -10.29 -19.37
CA ILE A 262 -2.20 -9.44 -18.53
C ILE A 262 -2.41 -9.97 -17.11
N ALA A 263 -2.37 -11.29 -16.90
CA ALA A 263 -2.67 -11.92 -15.61
C ALA A 263 -1.56 -12.81 -15.06
N ALA A 264 -0.49 -13.08 -15.83
CA ALA A 264 0.62 -13.92 -15.40
C ALA A 264 1.88 -13.07 -15.24
N PRO A 265 2.51 -13.04 -14.04
CA PRO A 265 3.74 -12.28 -13.82
C PRO A 265 4.94 -12.95 -14.50
N SER A 266 5.96 -12.15 -14.81
CA SER A 266 7.23 -12.58 -15.40
C SER A 266 8.34 -12.58 -14.34
N VAL A 267 9.05 -13.71 -14.17
CA VAL A 267 10.21 -13.79 -13.28
C VAL A 267 11.23 -12.69 -13.59
N GLU A 268 11.49 -12.41 -14.89
CA GLU A 268 12.47 -11.40 -15.30
C GLU A 268 11.96 -9.98 -15.03
N GLY A 269 10.66 -9.70 -15.24
CA GLY A 269 10.09 -8.40 -14.95
C GLY A 269 10.19 -8.05 -13.45
N LEU A 270 9.78 -9.00 -12.58
CA LEU A 270 9.90 -8.85 -11.13
C LEU A 270 11.37 -8.66 -10.70
N ALA A 271 12.27 -9.51 -11.22
CA ALA A 271 13.69 -9.43 -10.93
C ALA A 271 14.32 -8.11 -11.40
N SER A 272 13.87 -7.57 -12.53
CA SER A 272 14.34 -6.28 -13.07
C SER A 272 13.99 -5.11 -12.14
N ALA A 273 12.75 -5.08 -11.59
CA ALA A 273 12.38 -4.06 -10.63
C ALA A 273 13.24 -4.11 -9.35
N MET A 274 13.46 -5.32 -8.80
CA MET A 274 14.30 -5.50 -7.62
C MET A 274 15.75 -5.08 -7.88
N ARG A 275 16.35 -5.47 -9.02
CA ARG A 275 17.72 -5.05 -9.38
C ARG A 275 17.82 -3.54 -9.59
N ALA A 276 16.84 -2.93 -10.25
CA ALA A 276 16.81 -1.49 -10.44
C ALA A 276 16.74 -0.75 -9.09
N CYS A 277 15.96 -1.27 -8.13
CA CYS A 277 15.88 -0.72 -6.80
C CYS A 277 17.20 -0.80 -6.03
N LEU A 278 17.89 -1.95 -6.08
CA LEU A 278 19.21 -2.13 -5.46
C LEU A 278 20.25 -1.18 -6.10
N ALA A 279 20.22 -1.04 -7.42
CA ALA A 279 21.14 -0.16 -8.14
C ALA A 279 20.92 1.33 -7.80
N ASP A 280 19.63 1.79 -7.75
CA ASP A 280 19.30 3.17 -7.35
C ASP A 280 19.70 3.45 -5.90
N ALA A 281 19.55 2.45 -5.01
CA ALA A 281 19.94 2.53 -3.60
C ALA A 281 21.47 2.47 -3.37
N GLY A 282 22.24 2.03 -4.36
CA GLY A 282 23.66 1.72 -4.19
C GLY A 282 23.92 0.56 -3.22
N LEU A 283 22.98 -0.42 -3.18
CA LEU A 283 23.02 -1.59 -2.28
C LEU A 283 23.40 -2.86 -3.04
N ASN A 284 24.11 -3.76 -2.36
CA ASN A 284 24.26 -5.13 -2.77
C ASN A 284 23.08 -5.98 -2.27
N ALA A 285 22.89 -7.15 -2.86
CA ALA A 285 21.84 -8.06 -2.43
C ALA A 285 21.97 -8.44 -0.94
N GLU A 286 23.21 -8.60 -0.46
CA GLU A 286 23.55 -9.02 0.90
C GLU A 286 23.25 -7.94 1.96
N ASP A 287 23.05 -6.69 1.55
CA ASP A 287 22.72 -5.59 2.47
C ASP A 287 21.27 -5.63 2.94
N VAL A 288 20.38 -6.42 2.27
CA VAL A 288 18.95 -6.47 2.58
C VAL A 288 18.69 -7.45 3.71
N ASP A 289 18.21 -6.94 4.83
CA ASP A 289 17.86 -7.74 6.01
C ASP A 289 16.43 -8.30 5.95
N TYR A 290 15.49 -7.53 5.37
CA TYR A 290 14.08 -7.88 5.29
C TYR A 290 13.48 -7.53 3.92
N LEU A 291 12.63 -8.43 3.40
CA LEU A 291 11.84 -8.22 2.19
C LEU A 291 10.36 -8.45 2.49
N ASN A 292 9.55 -7.40 2.41
CA ASN A 292 8.10 -7.51 2.41
C ASN A 292 7.67 -7.86 0.99
N ALA A 293 7.28 -9.11 0.80
CA ALA A 293 6.93 -9.65 -0.50
C ALA A 293 5.55 -9.21 -0.95
N HIS A 294 5.34 -9.13 -2.26
CA HIS A 294 4.00 -8.96 -2.81
C HIS A 294 3.05 -10.07 -2.37
N GLY A 295 3.46 -11.33 -2.41
CA GLY A 295 2.89 -12.47 -1.71
C GLY A 295 1.36 -12.46 -1.59
N THR A 296 0.64 -12.62 -2.72
CA THR A 296 -0.83 -12.47 -2.74
C THR A 296 -1.59 -13.70 -2.26
N GLY A 297 -0.92 -14.82 -2.05
CA GLY A 297 -1.57 -16.12 -1.77
C GLY A 297 -2.11 -16.80 -3.03
N THR A 298 -1.79 -16.31 -4.22
CA THR A 298 -2.08 -16.98 -5.48
C THR A 298 -0.92 -17.88 -5.91
N LYS A 299 -1.22 -19.03 -6.51
CA LYS A 299 -0.16 -19.96 -6.94
C LYS A 299 0.80 -19.32 -7.93
N SER A 300 0.28 -18.59 -8.91
CA SER A 300 1.07 -17.95 -9.97
C SER A 300 2.03 -16.89 -9.42
N ASN A 301 1.51 -15.95 -8.62
CA ASN A 301 2.36 -14.89 -8.06
C ASN A 301 3.45 -15.46 -7.16
N ASP A 302 3.07 -16.26 -6.17
CA ASP A 302 3.98 -16.65 -5.09
C ASP A 302 5.16 -17.50 -5.60
N GLN A 303 4.91 -18.39 -6.57
CA GLN A 303 5.97 -19.16 -7.22
C GLN A 303 6.88 -18.29 -8.10
N THR A 304 6.29 -17.37 -8.88
CA THR A 304 7.05 -16.47 -9.75
C THR A 304 7.90 -15.50 -8.94
N GLU A 305 7.33 -14.94 -7.86
CA GLU A 305 8.05 -14.03 -6.95
C GLU A 305 9.19 -14.76 -6.23
N THR A 306 8.96 -15.98 -5.72
CA THR A 306 10.03 -16.82 -5.13
C THR A 306 11.17 -17.03 -6.10
N ALA A 307 10.87 -17.38 -7.36
CA ALA A 307 11.90 -17.55 -8.39
C ALA A 307 12.65 -16.25 -8.71
N ALA A 308 11.94 -15.10 -8.74
CA ALA A 308 12.55 -13.81 -8.98
C ALA A 308 13.46 -13.37 -7.81
N ILE A 309 13.04 -13.59 -6.57
CA ILE A 309 13.85 -13.33 -5.36
C ILE A 309 15.15 -14.15 -5.41
N LYS A 310 15.07 -15.45 -5.66
CA LYS A 310 16.27 -16.30 -5.80
C LYS A 310 17.19 -15.82 -6.90
N ARG A 311 16.65 -15.36 -8.01
CA ARG A 311 17.42 -14.86 -9.16
C ARG A 311 18.18 -13.57 -8.86
N VAL A 312 17.65 -12.71 -7.97
CA VAL A 312 18.26 -11.44 -7.59
C VAL A 312 19.23 -11.61 -6.42
N PHE A 313 18.83 -12.36 -5.41
CA PHE A 313 19.56 -12.44 -4.14
C PHE A 313 20.46 -13.67 -4.03
N GLY A 314 20.39 -14.62 -4.98
CA GLY A 314 21.23 -15.83 -4.95
C GLY A 314 21.11 -16.59 -3.63
N ASP A 315 22.23 -16.98 -3.03
CA ASP A 315 22.27 -17.70 -1.75
C ASP A 315 21.75 -16.84 -0.59
N HIS A 316 21.85 -15.50 -0.68
CA HIS A 316 21.33 -14.59 0.34
C HIS A 316 19.82 -14.69 0.49
N ALA A 317 19.07 -15.07 -0.55
CA ALA A 317 17.62 -15.29 -0.48
C ALA A 317 17.21 -16.28 0.63
N TYR A 318 18.08 -17.19 1.02
CA TYR A 318 17.83 -18.17 2.08
C TYR A 318 18.23 -17.71 3.48
N SER A 319 18.88 -16.56 3.61
CA SER A 319 19.36 -16.01 4.88
C SER A 319 18.68 -14.69 5.29
N MET A 320 18.13 -13.94 4.35
CA MET A 320 17.31 -12.77 4.67
C MET A 320 15.92 -13.20 5.17
N SER A 321 15.25 -12.36 5.94
CA SER A 321 13.86 -12.60 6.32
C SER A 321 12.91 -12.11 5.23
N ILE A 322 11.91 -12.91 4.90
CA ILE A 322 10.85 -12.54 3.96
C ILE A 322 9.51 -12.69 4.68
N SER A 323 8.55 -11.81 4.43
CA SER A 323 7.16 -12.06 4.82
C SER A 323 6.18 -11.39 3.86
N SER A 324 4.93 -11.85 3.85
CA SER A 324 3.83 -11.14 3.22
C SER A 324 2.80 -10.74 4.26
N THR A 325 2.72 -9.44 4.53
CA THR A 325 1.76 -8.87 5.47
C THR A 325 0.31 -8.87 4.95
N LYS A 326 0.11 -9.18 3.65
CA LYS A 326 -1.23 -9.46 3.11
C LYS A 326 -1.95 -10.62 3.81
N SER A 327 -1.22 -11.51 4.46
CA SER A 327 -1.79 -12.55 5.32
C SER A 327 -2.58 -11.99 6.50
N THR A 328 -2.30 -10.75 6.89
CA THR A 328 -2.94 -10.06 8.03
C THR A 328 -3.98 -9.03 7.59
N HIS A 329 -3.62 -8.10 6.70
CA HIS A 329 -4.51 -7.01 6.23
C HIS A 329 -5.24 -7.31 4.92
N ALA A 330 -5.06 -8.53 4.35
CA ALA A 330 -5.55 -8.90 3.01
C ALA A 330 -4.92 -8.05 1.89
N HIS A 331 -5.40 -8.18 0.67
CA HIS A 331 -4.93 -7.39 -0.46
C HIS A 331 -5.76 -6.11 -0.61
N CYS A 332 -5.24 -5.00 -0.08
CA CYS A 332 -5.88 -3.68 -0.16
C CYS A 332 -5.62 -2.97 -1.51
N LEU A 333 -5.39 -3.72 -2.59
CA LEU A 333 -5.22 -3.22 -3.96
C LEU A 333 -4.22 -2.06 -4.06
N GLY A 334 -4.66 -0.88 -4.50
CA GLY A 334 -3.80 0.30 -4.64
C GLY A 334 -3.22 0.81 -3.32
N ALA A 335 -3.82 0.48 -2.17
CA ALA A 335 -3.32 0.81 -0.84
C ALA A 335 -2.31 -0.22 -0.30
N ALA A 336 -2.27 -1.44 -0.84
CA ALA A 336 -1.54 -2.56 -0.23
C ALA A 336 -0.07 -2.22 0.02
N SER A 337 0.64 -1.74 -1.01
CA SER A 337 2.06 -1.42 -0.87
C SER A 337 2.36 -0.21 0.02
N ALA A 338 1.38 0.66 0.31
CA ALA A 338 1.53 1.71 1.31
C ALA A 338 1.47 1.16 2.75
N LEU A 339 0.60 0.18 3.02
CA LEU A 339 0.56 -0.53 4.29
C LEU A 339 1.85 -1.35 4.50
N GLU A 340 2.37 -1.93 3.44
CA GLU A 340 3.65 -2.65 3.40
C GLU A 340 4.86 -1.74 3.58
N MET A 341 4.82 -0.51 3.05
CA MET A 341 5.82 0.52 3.35
C MET A 341 5.84 0.82 4.85
N ILE A 342 4.67 1.01 5.48
CA ILE A 342 4.58 1.23 6.94
C ILE A 342 5.18 0.02 7.68
N ALA A 343 4.89 -1.20 7.25
CA ALA A 343 5.47 -2.41 7.85
C ALA A 343 7.01 -2.43 7.74
N CYS A 344 7.59 -2.04 6.61
CA CYS A 344 9.04 -1.93 6.43
C CYS A 344 9.65 -0.85 7.34
N VAL A 345 9.03 0.32 7.42
CA VAL A 345 9.48 1.42 8.30
C VAL A 345 9.45 0.98 9.77
N MET A 346 8.36 0.37 10.20
CA MET A 346 8.23 -0.10 11.59
C MET A 346 9.17 -1.27 11.91
N ALA A 347 9.43 -2.15 10.94
CA ALA A 347 10.42 -3.22 11.11
C ALA A 347 11.83 -2.67 11.32
N ILE A 348 12.20 -1.58 10.63
CA ILE A 348 13.47 -0.86 10.85
C ILE A 348 13.50 -0.19 12.23
N GLN A 349 12.39 0.39 12.67
CA GLN A 349 12.32 1.12 13.95
C GLN A 349 12.37 0.19 15.17
N GLU A 350 11.76 -1.00 15.08
CA GLU A 350 11.61 -1.92 16.21
C GLU A 350 12.52 -3.16 16.13
N ASP A 351 13.26 -3.35 15.05
CA ASP A 351 14.09 -4.55 14.81
C ASP A 351 13.27 -5.87 14.86
N VAL A 352 12.06 -5.84 14.32
CA VAL A 352 11.14 -6.99 14.28
C VAL A 352 10.56 -7.16 12.87
N VAL A 353 10.69 -8.37 12.34
CA VAL A 353 10.05 -8.76 11.07
C VAL A 353 8.66 -9.32 11.36
N PRO A 354 7.59 -8.73 10.77
CA PRO A 354 6.23 -9.26 10.93
C PRO A 354 6.08 -10.60 10.20
N PRO A 355 5.25 -11.52 10.69
CA PRO A 355 5.13 -12.84 10.11
C PRO A 355 4.25 -12.86 8.85
N THR A 356 4.44 -13.91 8.04
CA THR A 356 3.41 -14.41 7.13
C THR A 356 2.43 -15.26 7.94
N ALA A 357 1.31 -14.67 8.30
CA ALA A 357 0.27 -15.35 9.07
C ALA A 357 -0.45 -16.41 8.23
N ASN A 358 -1.22 -17.29 8.90
CA ASN A 358 -2.05 -18.32 8.29
C ASN A 358 -1.28 -19.39 7.49
N TYR A 359 0.04 -19.43 7.56
CA TYR A 359 0.86 -20.44 6.88
C TYR A 359 0.66 -21.81 7.52
N ARG A 360 0.50 -22.86 6.70
CA ARG A 360 0.20 -24.24 7.16
C ARG A 360 1.15 -25.28 6.60
N GLU A 361 1.35 -25.27 5.29
CA GLU A 361 2.02 -26.35 4.57
C GLU A 361 3.18 -25.82 3.72
N PRO A 362 4.38 -26.40 3.83
CA PRO A 362 5.50 -26.06 2.95
C PRO A 362 5.16 -26.34 1.48
N ASP A 363 5.45 -25.37 0.60
CA ASP A 363 5.40 -25.53 -0.85
C ASP A 363 6.85 -25.64 -1.38
N PRO A 364 7.25 -26.77 -1.99
CA PRO A 364 8.62 -26.90 -2.56
C PRO A 364 8.96 -25.85 -3.62
N ALA A 365 7.96 -25.22 -4.24
CA ALA A 365 8.17 -24.12 -5.19
C ALA A 365 8.34 -22.76 -4.51
N CYS A 366 8.09 -22.68 -3.19
CA CYS A 366 8.18 -21.48 -2.37
C CYS A 366 9.02 -21.75 -1.11
N ASP A 367 10.25 -22.26 -1.29
CA ASP A 367 11.12 -22.83 -0.26
C ASP A 367 12.01 -21.79 0.47
N LEU A 368 11.68 -20.51 0.40
CA LEU A 368 12.37 -19.44 1.14
C LEU A 368 11.86 -19.32 2.59
N ASP A 369 12.66 -18.67 3.43
CA ASP A 369 12.26 -18.36 4.81
C ASP A 369 11.26 -17.19 4.84
N ILE A 370 9.98 -17.52 4.81
CA ILE A 370 8.87 -16.56 4.75
C ILE A 370 8.39 -16.07 6.13
N THR A 371 9.15 -16.28 7.19
CA THR A 371 8.81 -15.90 8.57
C THR A 371 7.40 -16.40 8.97
N PRO A 372 7.15 -17.71 9.06
CA PRO A 372 5.81 -18.25 9.18
C PRO A 372 5.21 -18.00 10.58
N ASN A 373 4.00 -17.45 10.63
CA ASN A 373 3.08 -17.33 11.78
C ASN A 373 3.57 -16.58 13.02
N VAL A 374 4.86 -16.43 13.25
CA VAL A 374 5.43 -15.81 14.45
C VAL A 374 6.40 -14.70 14.05
N PRO A 375 6.32 -13.51 14.67
CA PRO A 375 7.28 -12.44 14.40
C PRO A 375 8.71 -12.88 14.73
N ARG A 376 9.68 -12.29 14.04
CA ARG A 376 11.09 -12.57 14.27
C ARG A 376 11.81 -11.32 14.73
N GLU A 377 12.40 -11.38 15.92
CA GLU A 377 13.38 -10.38 16.33
C GLU A 377 14.63 -10.51 15.45
N ARG A 378 14.94 -9.44 14.75
CA ARG A 378 16.09 -9.35 13.86
C ARG A 378 16.45 -7.90 13.64
N LYS A 379 17.74 -7.57 13.70
CA LYS A 379 18.22 -6.26 13.28
C LYS A 379 17.87 -6.01 11.83
N VAL A 380 17.11 -4.95 11.56
CA VAL A 380 16.68 -4.55 10.22
C VAL A 380 17.26 -3.17 9.91
N ARG A 381 18.35 -3.14 9.16
CA ARG A 381 18.95 -1.90 8.67
C ARG A 381 18.44 -1.51 7.30
N VAL A 382 18.15 -2.50 6.48
CA VAL A 382 17.62 -2.34 5.13
C VAL A 382 16.39 -3.25 4.96
N ALA A 383 15.28 -2.65 4.58
CA ALA A 383 14.06 -3.37 4.19
C ALA A 383 13.68 -3.04 2.75
N MET A 384 13.12 -4.00 2.02
CA MET A 384 12.54 -3.78 0.70
C MET A 384 11.07 -4.15 0.67
N SER A 385 10.26 -3.43 -0.13
CA SER A 385 8.84 -3.71 -0.37
C SER A 385 8.59 -3.94 -1.85
N ASN A 386 8.08 -5.12 -2.19
CA ASN A 386 7.71 -5.53 -3.53
C ASN A 386 6.24 -5.26 -3.83
N ALA A 387 5.93 -4.58 -4.93
CA ALA A 387 4.58 -4.44 -5.44
C ALA A 387 4.53 -4.83 -6.92
N PHE A 388 3.89 -5.97 -7.21
CA PHE A 388 3.80 -6.56 -8.54
C PHE A 388 2.34 -6.59 -8.99
N ALA A 389 2.00 -5.75 -9.95
CA ALA A 389 0.61 -5.56 -10.33
C ALA A 389 0.18 -6.47 -11.48
N MET A 390 -1.09 -6.84 -11.46
CA MET A 390 -1.74 -7.43 -12.63
C MET A 390 -1.58 -6.48 -13.82
N GLY A 391 -1.24 -7.02 -14.99
CA GLY A 391 -0.80 -6.23 -16.15
C GLY A 391 0.72 -6.06 -16.23
N GLY A 392 1.48 -6.57 -15.23
CA GLY A 392 2.94 -6.60 -15.26
C GLY A 392 3.60 -5.25 -15.01
N THR A 393 2.97 -4.34 -14.26
CA THR A 393 3.60 -3.11 -13.78
C THR A 393 4.17 -3.35 -12.38
N ASN A 394 5.49 -3.19 -12.22
CA ASN A 394 6.23 -3.57 -11.02
C ASN A 394 6.90 -2.35 -10.39
N ALA A 395 6.80 -2.23 -9.07
CA ALA A 395 7.44 -1.17 -8.31
C ALA A 395 8.01 -1.72 -7.00
N VAL A 396 9.28 -1.49 -6.76
CA VAL A 396 10.01 -1.91 -5.56
C VAL A 396 10.60 -0.69 -4.89
N LEU A 397 10.48 -0.61 -3.57
CA LEU A 397 11.09 0.44 -2.75
C LEU A 397 12.06 -0.19 -1.76
N ALA A 398 13.20 0.47 -1.56
CA ALA A 398 14.16 0.14 -0.52
C ALA A 398 14.17 1.23 0.55
N PHE A 399 14.15 0.81 1.81
CA PHE A 399 14.19 1.67 2.99
C PHE A 399 15.44 1.35 3.80
N ARG A 400 16.05 2.39 4.36
CA ARG A 400 17.28 2.26 5.15
C ARG A 400 17.18 3.01 6.47
N GLN A 401 17.74 2.44 7.52
CA GLN A 401 17.96 3.11 8.80
C GLN A 401 18.89 4.32 8.62
N VAL A 402 18.60 5.45 9.29
CA VAL A 402 19.40 6.69 9.21
C VAL A 402 20.16 6.92 10.50
#